data_f1e92b55b2500d9c2ee27a2a6231038d
#
_entry.id   f1e92b55b2500d9c2ee27a2a6231038d
#
_cell.length_a   1.000
_cell.length_b   1.000
_cell.length_c   1.000
_cell.angle_alpha   90.00
_cell.angle_beta   90.00
_cell.angle_gamma   90.00
#
_symmetry.space_group_name_H-M   'P 1'
#
loop_
_entity.id
_entity.type
_entity.pdbx_description
1 polymer ?
#
loop_
_entity_poly.entity_id
_entity_poly.type
_entity_poly.pdbx_seq_one_letter_code
_entity_poly.pdbx_strand_id
1 'polypeptide(L)'
;MVKSSGHARIGVISDTHGHLDPQVLEEFAGVDHIIHAGDVMDGTTLEALTAIAPVTAVAGNMDEGKLGKLPREVAGKVGGVRFIVGHKRKRLLKRLAAGKIDGVGRHDSPDLVVCGHDHLPAVEWVDGTLFLNPGSASAPHYEDDDPTIAIVETGPVGLGVRFVRVPRRADDEG
;
A
#
# COMPACT_ATOMS: atom_id res chain seq x y z
N MET A 1 18.40 2.28 22.01
CA MET A 1 17.31 1.40 22.46
C MET A 1 17.03 0.40 21.35
N VAL A 2 17.29 -0.86 21.59
CA VAL A 2 16.90 -1.94 20.67
C VAL A 2 15.38 -2.02 20.74
N LYS A 3 14.67 -1.58 19.66
CA LYS A 3 13.24 -1.87 19.53
C LYS A 3 13.10 -3.39 19.53
N SER A 4 12.37 -3.91 20.49
CA SER A 4 12.05 -5.31 20.63
C SER A 4 11.52 -5.83 19.30
N SER A 5 12.18 -6.84 18.78
CA SER A 5 11.80 -7.56 17.57
C SER A 5 10.38 -8.14 17.73
N GLY A 6 9.36 -7.57 17.09
CA GLY A 6 8.08 -8.23 17.08
C GLY A 6 6.85 -7.44 16.73
N HIS A 7 6.83 -6.12 16.79
CA HIS A 7 5.67 -5.34 16.39
C HIS A 7 6.05 -4.29 15.34
N ALA A 8 5.54 -4.43 14.13
CA ALA A 8 5.57 -3.37 13.12
C ALA A 8 4.14 -2.97 12.76
N ARG A 9 3.92 -1.69 12.58
CA ARG A 9 2.67 -1.10 12.12
C ARG A 9 2.92 -0.43 10.77
N ILE A 10 2.24 -0.89 9.74
CA ILE A 10 2.46 -0.47 8.35
C ILE A 10 1.18 0.18 7.83
N GLY A 11 1.27 1.44 7.43
CA GLY A 11 0.21 2.12 6.68
C GLY A 11 0.22 1.66 5.22
N VAL A 12 -0.93 1.31 4.68
CA VAL A 12 -1.07 0.87 3.28
C VAL A 12 -2.12 1.72 2.59
N ILE A 13 -1.73 2.37 1.50
CA ILE A 13 -2.55 3.31 0.75
C ILE A 13 -2.34 3.11 -0.75
N SER A 14 -3.35 3.41 -1.56
CA SER A 14 -3.29 3.34 -3.01
C SER A 14 -4.28 4.29 -3.66
N ASP A 15 -4.05 4.59 -4.94
CA ASP A 15 -5.01 5.27 -5.79
C ASP A 15 -5.51 6.60 -5.16
N THR A 16 -4.55 7.43 -4.74
CA THR A 16 -4.81 8.76 -4.15
C THR A 16 -5.22 9.79 -5.21
N HIS A 17 -4.83 9.55 -6.47
CA HIS A 17 -5.18 10.42 -7.60
C HIS A 17 -4.97 11.92 -7.34
N GLY A 18 -3.88 12.27 -6.65
CA GLY A 18 -3.54 13.65 -6.30
C GLY A 18 -4.37 14.24 -5.16
N HIS A 19 -5.09 13.42 -4.40
CA HIS A 19 -5.82 13.86 -3.22
C HIS A 19 -5.45 13.02 -1.99
N LEU A 20 -5.11 13.69 -0.91
CA LEU A 20 -4.82 13.08 0.38
C LEU A 20 -5.67 13.76 1.46
N ASP A 21 -6.65 13.05 1.98
CA ASP A 21 -7.46 13.55 3.07
C ASP A 21 -6.63 13.67 4.35
N PRO A 22 -6.75 14.76 5.13
CA PRO A 22 -6.02 14.93 6.38
C PRO A 22 -6.21 13.80 7.39
N GLN A 23 -7.36 13.13 7.40
CA GLN A 23 -7.61 11.98 8.27
C GLN A 23 -6.64 10.82 7.98
N VAL A 24 -6.15 10.65 6.74
CA VAL A 24 -5.12 9.65 6.42
C VAL A 24 -3.86 9.90 7.24
N LEU A 25 -3.46 11.16 7.38
CA LEU A 25 -2.26 11.53 8.14
C LEU A 25 -2.44 11.23 9.64
N GLU A 26 -3.64 11.46 10.18
CA GLU A 26 -3.98 11.12 11.55
C GLU A 26 -3.97 9.60 11.79
N GLU A 27 -4.58 8.83 10.90
CA GLU A 27 -4.62 7.37 10.99
C GLU A 27 -3.25 6.71 10.85
N PHE A 28 -2.36 7.31 10.04
CA PHE A 28 -0.99 6.84 9.88
C PHE A 28 -0.03 7.38 10.95
N ALA A 29 -0.50 8.19 11.89
CA ALA A 29 0.34 8.61 13.00
C ALA A 29 0.89 7.41 13.77
N GLY A 30 2.22 7.34 13.91
CA GLY A 30 2.91 6.27 14.64
C GLY A 30 3.06 4.95 13.89
N VAL A 31 2.80 4.90 12.57
CA VAL A 31 3.22 3.74 11.76
C VAL A 31 4.75 3.74 11.60
N ASP A 32 5.33 2.56 11.45
CA ASP A 32 6.77 2.39 11.24
C ASP A 32 7.17 2.56 9.76
N HIS A 33 6.22 2.36 8.85
CA HIS A 33 6.43 2.44 7.41
C HIS A 33 5.10 2.67 6.69
N ILE A 34 5.18 3.26 5.49
CA ILE A 34 4.02 3.44 4.61
C ILE A 34 4.32 2.80 3.26
N ILE A 35 3.35 2.03 2.73
CA ILE A 35 3.39 1.46 1.39
C ILE A 35 2.31 2.12 0.55
N HIS A 36 2.70 2.77 -0.56
CA HIS A 36 1.79 3.34 -1.54
C HIS A 36 1.81 2.49 -2.82
N ALA A 37 0.68 1.87 -3.14
CA ALA A 37 0.57 0.90 -4.23
C ALA A 37 0.25 1.52 -5.61
N GLY A 38 0.58 2.79 -5.82
CA GLY A 38 0.51 3.46 -7.14
C GLY A 38 -0.72 4.33 -7.36
N ASP A 39 -0.74 4.98 -8.52
CA ASP A 39 -1.68 6.04 -8.90
C ASP A 39 -1.69 7.18 -7.86
N VAL A 40 -0.49 7.67 -7.59
CA VAL A 40 -0.22 8.79 -6.68
C VAL A 40 -0.63 10.11 -7.32
N MET A 41 -0.19 10.35 -8.55
CA MET A 41 -0.41 11.50 -9.43
C MET A 41 0.17 12.84 -8.97
N ASP A 42 0.55 12.98 -7.70
CA ASP A 42 1.03 14.23 -7.11
C ASP A 42 2.18 13.97 -6.12
N GLY A 43 3.27 14.70 -6.28
CA GLY A 43 4.44 14.63 -5.39
C GLY A 43 4.17 15.10 -3.96
N THR A 44 3.23 16.03 -3.77
CA THR A 44 2.87 16.55 -2.44
C THR A 44 2.25 15.47 -1.55
N THR A 45 1.57 14.50 -2.15
CA THR A 45 1.06 13.32 -1.45
C THR A 45 2.21 12.52 -0.83
N LEU A 46 3.26 12.23 -1.60
CA LEU A 46 4.43 11.50 -1.09
C LEU A 46 5.21 12.30 -0.05
N GLU A 47 5.33 13.61 -0.22
CA GLU A 47 5.97 14.49 0.76
C GLU A 47 5.24 14.46 2.10
N ALA A 48 3.91 14.59 2.09
CA ALA A 48 3.09 14.54 3.30
C ALA A 48 3.19 13.19 4.01
N LEU A 49 3.16 12.08 3.27
CA LEU A 49 3.32 10.74 3.84
C LEU A 49 4.74 10.52 4.40
N THR A 50 5.76 11.01 3.71
CA THR A 50 7.16 10.89 4.14
C THR A 50 7.45 11.68 5.42
N ALA A 51 6.69 12.73 5.68
CA ALA A 51 6.79 13.47 6.95
C ALA A 51 6.33 12.63 8.17
N ILE A 52 5.55 11.56 7.95
CA ILE A 52 5.06 10.67 9.02
C ILE A 52 6.03 9.51 9.25
N ALA A 53 6.39 8.79 8.17
CA ALA A 53 7.21 7.58 8.23
C ALA A 53 7.92 7.36 6.88
N PRO A 54 8.95 6.48 6.82
CA PRO A 54 9.52 6.06 5.54
C PRO A 54 8.45 5.51 4.59
N VAL A 55 8.51 5.91 3.31
CA VAL A 55 7.54 5.52 2.28
C VAL A 55 8.20 4.64 1.23
N THR A 56 7.57 3.52 0.91
CA THR A 56 7.82 2.76 -0.31
C THR A 56 6.66 2.98 -1.26
N ALA A 57 6.91 3.59 -2.42
CA ALA A 57 5.88 3.85 -3.42
C ALA A 57 6.24 3.22 -4.77
N VAL A 58 5.23 2.75 -5.49
CA VAL A 58 5.37 2.27 -6.86
C VAL A 58 4.55 3.12 -7.83
N ALA A 59 4.91 3.09 -9.10
CA ALA A 59 4.15 3.75 -10.15
C ALA A 59 2.89 2.95 -10.50
N GLY A 60 1.75 3.61 -10.52
CA GLY A 60 0.53 3.13 -11.15
C GLY A 60 0.45 3.53 -12.64
N ASN A 61 -0.66 3.20 -13.29
CA ASN A 61 -0.84 3.55 -14.71
C ASN A 61 -1.06 5.05 -14.95
N MET A 62 -1.50 5.80 -13.94
CA MET A 62 -1.71 7.25 -14.02
C MET A 62 -0.45 8.06 -13.69
N ASP A 63 0.59 7.43 -13.18
CA ASP A 63 1.83 8.09 -12.76
C ASP A 63 2.86 8.25 -13.88
N GLU A 64 2.68 7.60 -15.02
CA GLU A 64 3.66 7.60 -16.11
C GLU A 64 4.00 9.02 -16.56
N GLY A 65 5.28 9.38 -16.38
CA GLY A 65 5.81 10.69 -16.76
C GLY A 65 5.48 11.85 -15.81
N LYS A 66 4.81 11.63 -14.68
CA LYS A 66 4.38 12.69 -13.75
C LYS A 66 5.22 12.80 -12.48
N LEU A 67 5.73 11.69 -11.95
CA LEU A 67 6.38 11.61 -10.65
C LEU A 67 7.84 11.12 -10.71
N GLY A 68 8.55 11.50 -11.74
CA GLY A 68 9.90 11.01 -11.94
C GLY A 68 9.91 9.50 -12.26
N LYS A 69 10.90 8.77 -11.73
CA LYS A 69 11.03 7.33 -11.99
C LYS A 69 10.66 6.50 -10.77
N LEU A 70 9.38 6.50 -10.40
CA LEU A 70 8.92 5.51 -9.44
C LEU A 70 9.05 4.11 -10.04
N PRO A 71 9.56 3.13 -9.27
CA PRO A 71 9.62 1.75 -9.72
C PRO A 71 8.20 1.18 -9.91
N ARG A 72 8.06 0.18 -10.76
CA ARG A 72 6.76 -0.48 -10.96
C ARG A 72 6.46 -1.57 -9.93
N GLU A 73 7.50 -2.16 -9.39
CA GLU A 73 7.44 -3.14 -8.30
C GLU A 73 8.62 -2.91 -7.34
N VAL A 74 8.39 -3.11 -6.06
CA VAL A 74 9.40 -3.06 -5.01
C VAL A 74 9.21 -4.22 -4.04
N ALA A 75 10.31 -4.85 -3.65
CA ALA A 75 10.35 -5.74 -2.51
C ALA A 75 11.09 -5.07 -1.35
N GLY A 76 10.62 -5.31 -0.14
CA GLY A 76 11.21 -4.74 1.06
C GLY A 76 10.94 -5.56 2.31
N LYS A 77 11.43 -5.05 3.44
CA LYS A 77 11.23 -5.67 4.75
C LYS A 77 11.04 -4.61 5.81
N VAL A 78 10.01 -4.76 6.63
CA VAL A 78 9.69 -3.87 7.75
C VAL A 78 9.31 -4.71 8.96
N GLY A 79 10.00 -4.52 10.09
CA GLY A 79 9.69 -5.22 11.33
C GLY A 79 9.70 -6.75 11.21
N GLY A 80 10.53 -7.30 10.32
CA GLY A 80 10.56 -8.73 10.04
C GLY A 80 9.63 -9.19 8.90
N VAL A 81 8.63 -8.40 8.51
CA VAL A 81 7.69 -8.69 7.42
C VAL A 81 8.35 -8.42 6.07
N ARG A 82 8.45 -9.43 5.23
CA ARG A 82 8.88 -9.32 3.84
C ARG A 82 7.67 -8.98 2.98
N PHE A 83 7.72 -7.85 2.29
CA PHE A 83 6.63 -7.42 1.44
C PHE A 83 7.06 -7.25 -0.01
N ILE A 84 6.10 -7.37 -0.91
CA ILE A 84 6.21 -6.97 -2.30
C ILE A 84 5.03 -6.06 -2.61
N VAL A 85 5.28 -4.97 -3.32
CA VAL A 85 4.25 -4.04 -3.76
C VAL A 85 4.34 -3.82 -5.26
N GLY A 86 3.19 -3.75 -5.92
CA GLY A 86 3.05 -3.39 -7.32
C GLY A 86 1.59 -3.04 -7.63
N HIS A 87 1.36 -2.06 -8.49
CA HIS A 87 0.03 -1.48 -8.68
C HIS A 87 -1.00 -2.49 -9.18
N LYS A 88 -0.68 -3.28 -10.23
CA LYS A 88 -1.59 -4.26 -10.83
C LYS A 88 -1.28 -5.69 -10.38
N ARG A 89 -2.21 -6.32 -9.64
CA ARG A 89 -2.06 -7.68 -9.09
C ARG A 89 -1.62 -8.69 -10.15
N LYS A 90 -2.30 -8.75 -11.28
CA LYS A 90 -2.01 -9.72 -12.35
C LYS A 90 -0.57 -9.58 -12.87
N ARG A 91 -0.10 -8.35 -13.07
CA ARG A 91 1.27 -8.08 -13.52
C ARG A 91 2.27 -8.49 -12.45
N LEU A 92 2.02 -8.10 -11.19
CA LEU A 92 2.89 -8.38 -10.05
C LEU A 92 3.09 -9.89 -9.88
N LEU A 93 2.02 -10.68 -9.89
CA LEU A 93 2.08 -12.14 -9.78
C LEU A 93 2.83 -12.79 -10.94
N LYS A 94 2.60 -12.31 -12.16
CA LYS A 94 3.34 -12.81 -13.34
C LYS A 94 4.84 -12.58 -13.20
N ARG A 95 5.27 -11.42 -12.70
CA ARG A 95 6.68 -11.10 -12.51
C ARG A 95 7.29 -11.86 -11.34
N LEU A 96 6.54 -12.03 -10.25
CA LEU A 96 6.95 -12.85 -9.10
C LEU A 96 7.21 -14.31 -9.53
N ALA A 97 6.25 -14.92 -10.21
CA ALA A 97 6.39 -16.29 -10.72
C ALA A 97 7.55 -16.46 -11.73
N ALA A 98 7.88 -15.40 -12.46
CA ALA A 98 9.01 -15.39 -13.38
C ALA A 98 10.36 -15.10 -12.70
N GLY A 99 10.39 -14.79 -11.39
CA GLY A 99 11.60 -14.39 -10.67
C GLY A 99 12.20 -13.07 -11.21
N LYS A 100 11.32 -12.13 -11.60
CA LYS A 100 11.70 -10.85 -12.22
C LYS A 100 11.48 -9.65 -11.31
N ILE A 101 11.40 -9.86 -10.01
CA ILE A 101 11.33 -8.80 -9.00
C ILE A 101 12.69 -8.75 -8.30
N ASP A 102 13.30 -7.58 -8.30
CA ASP A 102 14.62 -7.40 -7.71
C ASP A 102 14.60 -7.73 -6.21
N GLY A 103 15.58 -8.50 -5.77
CA GLY A 103 15.70 -8.95 -4.38
C GLY A 103 14.76 -10.08 -3.95
N VAL A 104 14.00 -10.67 -4.90
CA VAL A 104 13.07 -11.79 -4.64
C VAL A 104 13.42 -12.98 -5.51
N GLY A 105 13.78 -14.09 -4.88
CA GLY A 105 13.99 -15.36 -5.59
C GLY A 105 12.68 -15.96 -6.11
N ARG A 106 12.77 -16.76 -7.16
CA ARG A 106 11.61 -17.42 -7.78
C ARG A 106 10.79 -18.27 -6.80
N HIS A 107 11.43 -18.80 -5.77
CA HIS A 107 10.83 -19.66 -4.76
C HIS A 107 10.63 -18.96 -3.41
N ASP A 108 10.91 -17.65 -3.35
CA ASP A 108 10.67 -16.88 -2.14
C ASP A 108 9.17 -16.59 -1.99
N SER A 109 8.65 -16.81 -0.79
CA SER A 109 7.29 -16.45 -0.43
C SER A 109 7.33 -15.19 0.42
N PRO A 110 6.82 -14.05 -0.06
CA PRO A 110 6.66 -12.87 0.78
C PRO A 110 5.59 -13.12 1.85
N ASP A 111 5.68 -12.38 2.95
CA ASP A 111 4.67 -12.44 4.00
C ASP A 111 3.45 -11.57 3.62
N LEU A 112 3.69 -10.50 2.85
CA LEU A 112 2.68 -9.53 2.42
C LEU A 112 2.88 -9.17 0.94
N VAL A 113 1.80 -9.22 0.16
CA VAL A 113 1.73 -8.70 -1.22
C VAL A 113 0.69 -7.59 -1.27
N VAL A 114 1.11 -6.38 -1.67
CA VAL A 114 0.25 -5.20 -1.77
C VAL A 114 0.02 -4.83 -3.22
N CYS A 115 -1.23 -4.57 -3.58
CA CYS A 115 -1.63 -4.02 -4.88
C CYS A 115 -2.77 -3.01 -4.72
N GLY A 116 -3.01 -2.25 -5.78
CA GLY A 116 -4.11 -1.28 -5.88
C GLY A 116 -4.91 -1.49 -7.16
N HIS A 117 -5.16 -0.43 -7.92
CA HIS A 117 -5.77 -0.38 -9.26
C HIS A 117 -7.28 -0.62 -9.32
N ASP A 118 -7.79 -1.65 -8.64
CA ASP A 118 -9.22 -2.00 -8.73
C ASP A 118 -10.10 -1.13 -7.82
N HIS A 119 -9.50 -0.31 -6.96
CA HIS A 119 -10.18 0.56 -5.99
C HIS A 119 -11.09 -0.19 -5.01
N LEU A 120 -10.97 -1.51 -4.90
CA LEU A 120 -11.75 -2.37 -4.02
C LEU A 120 -10.88 -2.84 -2.84
N PRO A 121 -11.26 -2.52 -1.60
CA PRO A 121 -10.56 -3.07 -0.46
C PRO A 121 -10.75 -4.60 -0.41
N ALA A 122 -9.64 -5.32 -0.33
CA ALA A 122 -9.65 -6.77 -0.29
C ALA A 122 -8.47 -7.33 0.49
N VAL A 123 -8.71 -8.42 1.20
CA VAL A 123 -7.68 -9.18 1.90
C VAL A 123 -7.90 -10.66 1.69
N GLU A 124 -6.85 -11.39 1.37
CA GLU A 124 -6.88 -12.81 1.07
C GLU A 124 -5.59 -13.48 1.54
N TRP A 125 -5.70 -14.63 2.19
CA TRP A 125 -4.57 -15.48 2.52
C TRP A 125 -4.42 -16.60 1.50
N VAL A 126 -3.23 -16.70 0.90
CA VAL A 126 -2.90 -17.77 -0.05
C VAL A 126 -1.53 -18.33 0.32
N ASP A 127 -1.47 -19.60 0.68
CA ASP A 127 -0.24 -20.34 0.98
C ASP A 127 0.68 -19.60 1.98
N GLY A 128 0.10 -18.98 3.00
CA GLY A 128 0.84 -18.25 4.04
C GLY A 128 1.25 -16.83 3.67
N THR A 129 0.91 -16.36 2.48
CA THR A 129 1.07 -14.96 2.04
C THR A 129 -0.22 -14.19 2.18
N LEU A 130 -0.17 -13.02 2.78
CA LEU A 130 -1.29 -12.09 2.84
C LEU A 130 -1.31 -11.21 1.58
N PHE A 131 -2.39 -11.29 0.80
CA PHE A 131 -2.66 -10.39 -0.33
C PHE A 131 -3.58 -9.28 0.13
N LEU A 132 -3.18 -8.03 -0.09
CA LEU A 132 -3.89 -6.85 0.38
C LEU A 132 -4.05 -5.83 -0.75
N ASN A 133 -5.29 -5.40 -0.97
CA ASN A 133 -5.61 -4.17 -1.68
C ASN A 133 -6.27 -3.21 -0.67
N PRO A 134 -5.69 -2.04 -0.40
CA PRO A 134 -6.27 -1.10 0.58
C PRO A 134 -7.54 -0.40 0.08
N GLY A 135 -7.93 -0.61 -1.17
CA GLY A 135 -8.91 0.21 -1.87
C GLY A 135 -8.30 1.49 -2.41
N SER A 136 -9.12 2.44 -2.83
CA SER A 136 -8.68 3.78 -3.18
C SER A 136 -8.87 4.74 -2.02
N ALA A 137 -7.88 5.57 -1.76
CA ALA A 137 -7.95 6.59 -0.71
C ALA A 137 -8.74 7.85 -1.14
N SER A 138 -9.19 7.93 -2.40
CA SER A 138 -9.92 9.11 -2.90
C SER A 138 -11.08 8.79 -3.82
N ALA A 139 -11.03 7.69 -4.57
CA ALA A 139 -11.98 7.35 -5.63
C ALA A 139 -12.40 5.87 -5.52
N PRO A 140 -13.37 5.53 -4.67
CA PRO A 140 -13.81 4.14 -4.48
C PRO A 140 -14.39 3.56 -5.77
N HIS A 141 -14.41 2.24 -5.87
CA HIS A 141 -14.87 1.53 -7.07
C HIS A 141 -16.36 1.76 -7.36
N TYR A 142 -17.17 1.76 -6.32
CA TYR A 142 -18.60 2.06 -6.42
C TYR A 142 -18.91 3.43 -5.85
N GLU A 143 -19.84 4.15 -6.48
CA GLU A 143 -20.22 5.53 -6.09
C GLU A 143 -20.70 5.62 -4.63
N ASP A 144 -21.33 4.57 -4.14
CA ASP A 144 -21.86 4.51 -2.75
C ASP A 144 -20.80 4.08 -1.72
N ASP A 145 -19.63 3.62 -2.15
CA ASP A 145 -18.57 3.19 -1.24
C ASP A 145 -17.74 4.38 -0.74
N ASP A 146 -17.25 4.27 0.49
CA ASP A 146 -16.28 5.23 1.02
C ASP A 146 -14.86 4.91 0.55
N PRO A 147 -14.00 5.93 0.35
CA PRO A 147 -12.58 5.73 0.19
C PRO A 147 -11.98 4.97 1.38
N THR A 148 -10.94 4.18 1.14
CA THR A 148 -10.34 3.34 2.17
C THR A 148 -8.82 3.35 2.12
N ILE A 149 -8.23 3.15 3.30
CA ILE A 149 -6.83 2.79 3.53
C ILE A 149 -6.77 1.55 4.40
N ALA A 150 -5.60 0.97 4.57
CA ALA A 150 -5.42 -0.16 5.48
C ALA A 150 -4.24 0.07 6.43
N ILE A 151 -4.32 -0.54 7.60
CA ILE A 151 -3.20 -0.65 8.55
C ILE A 151 -2.94 -2.13 8.77
N VAL A 152 -1.69 -2.53 8.55
CA VAL A 152 -1.20 -3.88 8.81
C VAL A 152 -0.39 -3.85 10.09
N GLU A 153 -0.72 -4.71 11.03
CA GLU A 153 0.01 -4.86 12.28
C GLU A 153 0.59 -6.27 12.39
N THR A 154 1.84 -6.34 12.79
CA THR A 154 2.47 -7.62 13.06
C THR A 154 2.29 -7.97 14.53
N GLY A 155 1.99 -9.20 14.80
CA GLY A 155 1.82 -9.70 16.17
C GLY A 155 2.38 -11.11 16.33
N PRO A 156 2.30 -11.68 17.55
CA PRO A 156 2.81 -13.01 17.84
C PRO A 156 2.18 -14.12 17.00
N VAL A 157 0.99 -13.88 16.49
CA VAL A 157 0.19 -14.85 15.71
C VAL A 157 0.13 -14.53 14.20
N GLY A 158 0.92 -13.57 13.72
CA GLY A 158 0.99 -13.20 12.31
C GLY A 158 0.55 -11.77 12.00
N LEU A 159 0.07 -11.53 10.77
CA LEU A 159 -0.36 -10.22 10.30
C LEU A 159 -1.85 -10.02 10.56
N GLY A 160 -2.20 -8.88 11.17
CA GLY A 160 -3.56 -8.38 11.25
C GLY A 160 -3.77 -7.21 10.29
N VAL A 161 -4.95 -7.10 9.70
CA VAL A 161 -5.33 -6.00 8.79
C VAL A 161 -6.56 -5.29 9.32
N ARG A 162 -6.50 -3.96 9.35
CA ARG A 162 -7.63 -3.10 9.65
C ARG A 162 -7.84 -2.14 8.48
N PHE A 163 -9.03 -2.18 7.85
CA PHE A 163 -9.43 -1.16 6.89
C PHE A 163 -10.00 0.05 7.62
N VAL A 164 -9.67 1.23 7.12
CA VAL A 164 -10.17 2.52 7.64
C VAL A 164 -10.87 3.26 6.52
N ARG A 165 -12.10 3.68 6.76
CA ARG A 165 -12.83 4.57 5.84
C ARG A 165 -12.29 5.98 5.97
N VAL A 166 -12.16 6.65 4.85
CA VAL A 166 -11.69 8.02 4.73
C VAL A 166 -12.84 8.88 4.22
N PRO A 167 -12.96 10.15 4.62
CA PRO A 167 -14.00 11.02 4.08
C PRO A 167 -13.92 11.15 2.56
N ARG A 168 -15.08 11.28 1.93
CA ARG A 168 -15.17 11.62 0.51
C ARG A 168 -14.73 13.06 0.28
N ARG A 169 -14.29 13.36 -0.93
CA ARG A 169 -14.05 14.75 -1.33
C ARG A 169 -15.37 15.53 -1.28
N ALA A 170 -15.31 16.75 -0.79
CA ALA A 170 -16.49 17.62 -0.73
C ALA A 170 -17.11 17.91 -2.12
N ASP A 171 -16.32 17.75 -3.19
CA ASP A 171 -16.76 17.99 -4.58
C ASP A 171 -17.52 16.80 -5.19
N ASP A 172 -17.51 15.63 -4.51
CA ASP A 172 -18.19 14.41 -4.98
C ASP A 172 -19.63 14.28 -4.42
N GLU A 173 -20.07 15.24 -3.61
CA GLU A 173 -21.44 15.30 -3.05
C GLU A 173 -22.43 16.09 -3.94
N GLY A 174 -22.28 16.00 -5.27
CA GLY A 174 -23.12 16.71 -6.25
C GLY A 174 -24.13 15.82 -6.97
#